data_b54cbe1da034ad0da232b9eca6d2ac29
#
_entry.id   b54cbe1da034ad0da232b9eca6d2ac29
#
_cell.length_a   1.000
_cell.length_b   1.000
_cell.length_c   1.000
_cell.angle_alpha   90.00
_cell.angle_beta   90.00
_cell.angle_gamma   90.00
#
_symmetry.space_group_name_H-M   'P 1'
#
loop_
_entity.id
_entity.type
_entity.pdbx_description
1 polymer ?
#
loop_
_entity_poly.entity_id
_entity_poly.type
_entity_poly.pdbx_seq_one_letter_code
_entity_poly.pdbx_strand_id
1 'polypeptide(L)'
;MQTTTRRARGFTLIELLMTLAVLGILTACAAPAFGNLISSTGARASRSNLVTALNTARIFAASRTAHVVVCPSADGQYCGHTTEWQHGWLVFVDSDRNDVRDAGEELLAVGERQPEGVAILSTEGRTHVDYRPDGSATGSNVSFTVCDRRGAGTASALVINNAGRVRTGEPTAAAAAACETVLDNPGA
;
A
#
# COMPACT_ATOMS: atom_id res chain seq x y z
N MET A 1 61.53 -8.63 33.87
CA MET A 1 60.22 -8.54 33.18
C MET A 1 59.41 -7.48 33.90
N GLN A 2 59.32 -6.23 33.36
CA GLN A 2 58.55 -5.14 33.96
C GLN A 2 57.17 -5.14 33.34
N THR A 3 56.13 -5.49 34.12
CA THR A 3 54.73 -5.40 33.73
C THR A 3 54.26 -3.95 33.88
N THR A 4 54.10 -3.26 32.78
CA THR A 4 53.51 -1.91 32.71
C THR A 4 52.01 -2.02 32.95
N THR A 5 51.53 -1.75 34.15
CA THR A 5 50.11 -1.62 34.47
C THR A 5 49.57 -0.34 33.81
N ARG A 6 48.81 -0.49 32.70
CA ARG A 6 48.03 0.61 32.13
C ARG A 6 46.92 1.00 33.14
N ARG A 7 47.02 2.20 33.69
CA ARG A 7 45.94 2.79 34.50
C ARG A 7 44.73 3.03 33.58
N ALA A 8 43.64 2.32 33.86
CA ALA A 8 42.34 2.61 33.24
C ALA A 8 41.90 4.00 33.72
N ARG A 9 41.70 4.92 32.81
CA ARG A 9 41.12 6.25 33.09
C ARG A 9 39.58 6.07 33.10
N GLY A 10 38.96 6.36 34.23
CA GLY A 10 37.49 6.39 34.35
C GLY A 10 36.92 7.67 33.74
N PHE A 11 35.67 7.60 33.27
CA PHE A 11 34.93 8.77 32.79
C PHE A 11 34.56 9.68 33.95
N THR A 12 34.56 11.00 33.70
CA THR A 12 34.07 11.97 34.69
C THR A 12 32.55 12.08 34.62
N LEU A 13 31.93 12.45 35.75
CA LEU A 13 30.46 12.64 35.81
C LEU A 13 29.98 13.66 34.78
N ILE A 14 30.76 14.75 34.59
CA ILE A 14 30.39 15.80 33.59
C ILE A 14 30.44 15.28 32.16
N GLU A 15 31.40 14.43 31.84
CA GLU A 15 31.53 13.82 30.51
C GLU A 15 30.34 12.91 30.21
N LEU A 16 29.90 12.12 31.21
CA LEU A 16 28.70 11.29 31.08
C LEU A 16 27.44 12.15 30.89
N LEU A 17 27.28 13.23 31.66
CA LEU A 17 26.13 14.13 31.50
C LEU A 17 26.10 14.82 30.12
N MET A 18 27.25 15.27 29.64
CA MET A 18 27.34 15.89 28.30
C MET A 18 27.03 14.89 27.18
N THR A 19 27.54 13.64 27.30
CA THR A 19 27.23 12.62 26.28
C THR A 19 25.74 12.24 26.27
N LEU A 20 25.10 12.13 27.43
CA LEU A 20 23.65 11.87 27.52
C LEU A 20 22.84 13.04 27.01
N ALA A 21 23.25 14.28 27.26
CA ALA A 21 22.56 15.47 26.72
C ALA A 21 22.62 15.50 25.16
N VAL A 22 23.80 15.28 24.57
CA VAL A 22 23.97 15.20 23.12
C VAL A 22 23.18 14.05 22.53
N LEU A 23 23.21 12.85 23.16
CA LEU A 23 22.43 11.71 22.70
C LEU A 23 20.93 11.98 22.76
N GLY A 24 20.46 12.67 23.81
CA GLY A 24 19.05 13.07 23.93
C GLY A 24 18.60 14.00 22.80
N ILE A 25 19.42 14.98 22.43
CA ILE A 25 19.13 15.90 21.31
C ILE A 25 19.11 15.14 19.98
N LEU A 26 20.09 14.28 19.73
CA LEU A 26 20.16 13.50 18.49
C LEU A 26 18.96 12.56 18.32
N THR A 27 18.57 11.87 19.40
CA THR A 27 17.40 10.96 19.35
C THR A 27 16.09 11.73 19.14
N ALA A 28 15.92 12.90 19.74
CA ALA A 28 14.74 13.74 19.56
C ALA A 28 14.56 14.20 18.10
N CYS A 29 15.66 14.46 17.39
CA CYS A 29 15.60 14.81 15.95
C CYS A 29 15.46 13.59 15.03
N ALA A 30 16.07 12.47 15.39
CA ALA A 30 16.08 11.25 14.56
C ALA A 30 14.72 10.54 14.57
N ALA A 31 14.04 10.45 15.71
CA ALA A 31 12.81 9.67 15.85
C ALA A 31 11.69 10.06 14.86
N PRO A 32 11.32 11.35 14.68
CA PRO A 32 10.28 11.73 13.71
C PRO A 32 10.71 11.47 12.27
N ALA A 33 11.99 11.62 11.95
CA ALA A 33 12.50 11.38 10.60
C ALA A 33 12.39 9.89 10.21
N PHE A 34 12.67 8.97 11.15
CA PHE A 34 12.49 7.53 10.95
C PHE A 34 11.02 7.15 10.79
N GLY A 35 10.10 7.72 11.57
CA GLY A 35 8.67 7.49 11.43
C GLY A 35 8.16 7.85 10.03
N ASN A 36 8.53 9.02 9.52
CA ASN A 36 8.17 9.47 8.17
C ASN A 36 8.76 8.56 7.07
N LEU A 37 10.00 8.09 7.27
CA LEU A 37 10.64 7.16 6.32
C LEU A 37 9.90 5.83 6.25
N ILE A 38 9.54 5.24 7.39
CA ILE A 38 8.79 3.98 7.47
C ILE A 38 7.44 4.14 6.78
N SER A 39 6.67 5.20 7.10
CA SER A 39 5.37 5.46 6.49
C SER A 39 5.47 5.62 4.98
N SER A 40 6.43 6.42 4.50
CA SER A 40 6.62 6.63 3.06
C SER A 40 7.03 5.35 2.31
N THR A 41 7.86 4.53 2.93
CA THR A 41 8.31 3.27 2.34
C THR A 41 7.15 2.27 2.27
N GLY A 42 6.33 2.17 3.32
CA GLY A 42 5.13 1.35 3.34
C GLY A 42 4.14 1.74 2.24
N ALA A 43 3.80 3.03 2.13
CA ALA A 43 2.88 3.51 1.10
C ALA A 43 3.40 3.26 -0.33
N ARG A 44 4.71 3.46 -0.57
CA ARG A 44 5.34 3.18 -1.87
C ARG A 44 5.30 1.69 -2.21
N ALA A 45 5.60 0.82 -1.25
CA ALA A 45 5.56 -0.63 -1.42
C ALA A 45 4.12 -1.09 -1.73
N SER A 46 3.14 -0.64 -0.97
CA SER A 46 1.72 -0.94 -1.17
C SER A 46 1.24 -0.53 -2.56
N ARG A 47 1.60 0.70 -2.98
CA ARG A 47 1.32 1.19 -4.33
C ARG A 47 1.96 0.31 -5.41
N SER A 48 3.22 -0.06 -5.24
CA SER A 48 3.94 -0.91 -6.20
C SER A 48 3.31 -2.30 -6.30
N ASN A 49 2.90 -2.89 -5.18
CA ASN A 49 2.24 -4.19 -5.14
C ASN A 49 0.90 -4.16 -5.89
N LEU A 50 0.09 -3.13 -5.67
CA LEU A 50 -1.18 -2.97 -6.39
C LEU A 50 -0.96 -2.76 -7.89
N VAL A 51 0.00 -1.93 -8.29
CA VAL A 51 0.37 -1.74 -9.71
C VAL A 51 0.80 -3.06 -10.35
N THR A 52 1.57 -3.86 -9.65
CA THR A 52 2.00 -5.19 -10.13
C THR A 52 0.81 -6.11 -10.32
N ALA A 53 -0.11 -6.18 -9.36
CA ALA A 53 -1.33 -7.00 -9.46
C ALA A 53 -2.20 -6.58 -10.65
N LEU A 54 -2.44 -5.27 -10.81
CA LEU A 54 -3.23 -4.73 -11.91
C LEU A 54 -2.60 -4.99 -13.28
N ASN A 55 -1.28 -4.81 -13.41
CA ASN A 55 -0.58 -5.11 -14.65
C ASN A 55 -0.56 -6.61 -14.96
N THR A 56 -0.39 -7.45 -13.94
CA THR A 56 -0.45 -8.91 -14.09
C THR A 56 -1.84 -9.33 -14.59
N ALA A 57 -2.91 -8.84 -13.96
CA ALA A 57 -4.28 -9.10 -14.39
C ALA A 57 -4.50 -8.71 -15.87
N ARG A 58 -4.06 -7.52 -16.24
CA ARG A 58 -4.15 -7.04 -17.62
C ARG A 58 -3.42 -7.93 -18.64
N ILE A 59 -2.18 -8.33 -18.29
CA ILE A 59 -1.35 -9.20 -19.15
C ILE A 59 -2.02 -10.58 -19.30
N PHE A 60 -2.51 -11.16 -18.21
CA PHE A 60 -3.24 -12.43 -18.23
C PHE A 60 -4.50 -12.35 -19.07
N ALA A 61 -5.30 -11.30 -18.90
CA ALA A 61 -6.51 -11.09 -19.67
C ALA A 61 -6.20 -11.08 -21.19
N ALA A 62 -5.20 -10.29 -21.60
CA ALA A 62 -4.81 -10.19 -23.01
C ALA A 62 -4.16 -11.46 -23.55
N SER A 63 -3.31 -12.14 -22.77
CA SER A 63 -2.57 -13.32 -23.22
C SER A 63 -3.44 -14.58 -23.32
N ARG A 64 -4.44 -14.71 -22.44
CA ARG A 64 -5.35 -15.88 -22.40
C ARG A 64 -6.71 -15.61 -23.03
N THR A 65 -6.94 -14.40 -23.54
CA THR A 65 -8.23 -13.98 -24.12
C THR A 65 -9.38 -14.24 -23.14
N ALA A 66 -9.19 -13.91 -21.85
CA ALA A 66 -10.12 -14.16 -20.76
C ALA A 66 -10.48 -12.87 -20.02
N HIS A 67 -11.60 -12.87 -19.30
CA HIS A 67 -11.89 -11.84 -18.32
C HIS A 67 -11.08 -12.11 -17.06
N VAL A 68 -10.43 -11.07 -16.51
CA VAL A 68 -9.66 -11.15 -15.28
C VAL A 68 -10.07 -10.03 -14.36
N VAL A 69 -10.57 -10.41 -13.20
CA VAL A 69 -11.05 -9.46 -12.20
C VAL A 69 -10.02 -9.28 -11.09
N VAL A 70 -9.86 -8.04 -10.65
CA VAL A 70 -9.14 -7.68 -9.44
C VAL A 70 -10.14 -7.05 -8.48
N CYS A 71 -10.26 -7.61 -7.28
CA CYS A 71 -11.19 -7.13 -6.25
C CYS A 71 -10.53 -7.08 -4.86
N PRO A 72 -10.97 -6.19 -3.94
CA PRO A 72 -10.51 -6.22 -2.56
C PRO A 72 -10.93 -7.52 -1.88
N SER A 73 -10.08 -8.04 -1.02
CA SER A 73 -10.33 -9.25 -0.24
C SER A 73 -9.59 -9.20 1.08
N ALA A 74 -10.29 -9.45 2.17
CA ALA A 74 -9.70 -9.49 3.50
C ALA A 74 -9.28 -10.92 3.91
N ASP A 75 -9.86 -11.94 3.32
CA ASP A 75 -9.65 -13.35 3.63
C ASP A 75 -8.82 -14.12 2.58
N GLY A 76 -8.53 -13.48 1.44
CA GLY A 76 -7.82 -14.10 0.33
C GLY A 76 -8.64 -15.16 -0.43
N GLN A 77 -9.95 -15.24 -0.21
CA GLN A 77 -10.81 -16.24 -0.80
C GLN A 77 -11.98 -15.64 -1.60
N TYR A 78 -12.59 -14.59 -1.09
CA TYR A 78 -13.77 -13.96 -1.68
C TYR A 78 -13.56 -12.49 -1.92
N CYS A 79 -14.23 -11.94 -2.92
CA CYS A 79 -14.27 -10.51 -3.18
C CYS A 79 -15.07 -9.78 -2.09
N GLY A 80 -14.51 -8.75 -1.51
CA GLY A 80 -15.23 -7.81 -0.65
C GLY A 80 -15.94 -6.75 -1.50
N HIS A 81 -17.19 -6.44 -1.17
CA HIS A 81 -17.93 -5.33 -1.80
C HIS A 81 -17.60 -3.98 -1.12
N THR A 82 -16.33 -3.64 -1.07
CA THR A 82 -15.81 -2.44 -0.40
C THR A 82 -14.92 -1.64 -1.33
N THR A 83 -14.73 -0.37 -1.03
CA THR A 83 -13.74 0.49 -1.68
C THR A 83 -12.40 0.49 -0.95
N GLU A 84 -12.28 -0.27 0.13
CA GLU A 84 -11.08 -0.39 0.94
C GLU A 84 -10.22 -1.57 0.49
N TRP A 85 -9.02 -1.27 -0.01
CA TRP A 85 -8.09 -2.26 -0.59
C TRP A 85 -6.89 -2.56 0.31
N GLN A 86 -6.71 -1.85 1.42
CA GLN A 86 -5.60 -2.06 2.35
C GLN A 86 -5.66 -3.42 3.06
N HIS A 87 -6.79 -4.10 3.04
CA HIS A 87 -6.94 -5.43 3.66
C HIS A 87 -6.44 -6.57 2.77
N GLY A 88 -6.11 -6.28 1.52
CA GLY A 88 -5.67 -7.24 0.50
C GLY A 88 -6.58 -7.24 -0.71
N TRP A 89 -6.23 -8.06 -1.71
CA TRP A 89 -7.00 -8.21 -2.95
C TRP A 89 -6.79 -9.59 -3.58
N LEU A 90 -7.70 -9.95 -4.47
CA LEU A 90 -7.62 -11.13 -5.34
C LEU A 90 -7.44 -10.72 -6.79
N VAL A 91 -6.78 -11.58 -7.55
CA VAL A 91 -6.73 -11.55 -9.02
C VAL A 91 -7.16 -12.93 -9.50
N PHE A 92 -8.23 -13.03 -10.26
CA PHE A 92 -8.77 -14.32 -10.72
C PHE A 92 -9.34 -14.21 -12.14
N VAL A 93 -9.48 -15.38 -12.79
CA VAL A 93 -10.13 -15.49 -14.09
C VAL A 93 -11.63 -15.61 -13.88
N ASP A 94 -12.39 -14.62 -14.31
CA ASP A 94 -13.84 -14.58 -14.24
C ASP A 94 -14.43 -15.22 -15.51
N SER A 95 -14.81 -16.48 -15.40
CA SER A 95 -15.22 -17.30 -16.53
C SER A 95 -16.67 -17.08 -16.93
N ASP A 96 -17.54 -16.77 -15.98
CA ASP A 96 -18.97 -16.56 -16.19
C ASP A 96 -19.38 -15.06 -16.23
N ARG A 97 -18.43 -14.16 -15.95
CA ARG A 97 -18.58 -12.69 -16.01
C ARG A 97 -19.57 -12.14 -14.99
N ASN A 98 -19.50 -12.67 -13.79
CA ASN A 98 -20.34 -12.22 -12.68
C ASN A 98 -19.63 -11.27 -11.70
N ASP A 99 -18.33 -10.97 -11.94
CA ASP A 99 -17.46 -10.13 -11.09
C ASP A 99 -17.28 -10.67 -9.66
N VAL A 100 -17.63 -11.93 -9.42
CA VAL A 100 -17.53 -12.62 -8.13
C VAL A 100 -16.64 -13.84 -8.29
N ARG A 101 -15.74 -14.08 -7.35
CA ARG A 101 -14.89 -15.27 -7.43
C ARG A 101 -15.65 -16.51 -6.98
N ASP A 102 -15.83 -17.45 -7.88
CA ASP A 102 -16.40 -18.76 -7.63
C ASP A 102 -15.33 -19.84 -7.35
N ALA A 103 -15.72 -20.92 -6.64
CA ALA A 103 -14.79 -21.96 -6.20
C ALA A 103 -14.09 -22.71 -7.35
N GLY A 104 -14.64 -22.67 -8.57
CA GLY A 104 -14.08 -23.31 -9.76
C GLY A 104 -13.18 -22.40 -10.59
N GLU A 105 -13.07 -21.15 -10.24
CA GLU A 105 -12.31 -20.15 -11.00
C GLU A 105 -10.84 -20.10 -10.61
N GLU A 106 -10.00 -19.91 -11.64
CA GLU A 106 -8.54 -19.88 -11.48
C GLU A 106 -8.12 -18.63 -10.72
N LEU A 107 -7.55 -18.82 -9.53
CA LEU A 107 -6.94 -17.75 -8.74
C LEU A 107 -5.51 -17.50 -9.26
N LEU A 108 -5.24 -16.30 -9.75
CA LEU A 108 -3.95 -15.92 -10.33
C LEU A 108 -3.00 -15.33 -9.30
N ALA A 109 -3.51 -14.54 -8.37
CA ALA A 109 -2.72 -13.91 -7.33
C ALA A 109 -3.59 -13.50 -6.13
N VAL A 110 -2.95 -13.44 -4.96
CA VAL A 110 -3.50 -12.89 -3.73
C VAL A 110 -2.57 -11.78 -3.25
N GLY A 111 -3.11 -10.58 -3.07
CA GLY A 111 -2.39 -9.48 -2.43
C GLY A 111 -2.62 -9.51 -0.94
N GLU A 112 -1.57 -9.42 -0.18
CA GLU A 112 -1.62 -9.45 1.28
C GLU A 112 -2.16 -8.11 1.85
N ARG A 113 -2.57 -8.16 3.12
CA ARG A 113 -2.89 -6.96 3.91
C ARG A 113 -1.69 -6.01 3.91
N GLN A 114 -1.98 -4.72 3.70
CA GLN A 114 -0.95 -3.70 3.70
C GLN A 114 -0.46 -3.38 5.12
N PRO A 115 0.75 -2.80 5.26
CA PRO A 115 1.28 -2.40 6.57
C PRO A 115 0.33 -1.43 7.29
N GLU A 116 0.32 -1.51 8.61
CA GLU A 116 -0.42 -0.56 9.44
C GLU A 116 -0.02 0.89 9.12
N GLY A 117 -1.02 1.75 9.04
CA GLY A 117 -0.83 3.16 8.71
C GLY A 117 -0.71 3.44 7.21
N VAL A 118 -1.11 2.49 6.37
CA VAL A 118 -1.34 2.68 4.94
C VAL A 118 -2.79 2.36 4.62
N ALA A 119 -3.49 3.26 3.94
CA ALA A 119 -4.81 3.00 3.38
C ALA A 119 -4.76 3.10 1.84
N ILE A 120 -5.62 2.31 1.21
CA ILE A 120 -5.84 2.32 -0.24
C ILE A 120 -7.34 2.35 -0.46
N LEU A 121 -7.84 3.44 -1.05
CA LEU A 121 -9.24 3.60 -1.38
C LEU A 121 -9.44 3.70 -2.89
N SER A 122 -10.37 2.92 -3.43
CA SER A 122 -10.86 3.14 -4.79
C SER A 122 -11.91 4.25 -4.84
N THR A 123 -12.16 4.80 -6.03
CA THR A 123 -13.28 5.71 -6.26
C THR A 123 -14.58 5.08 -5.77
N GLU A 124 -15.46 5.89 -5.16
CA GLU A 124 -16.76 5.46 -4.66
C GLU A 124 -17.54 4.66 -5.73
N GLY A 125 -18.14 3.54 -5.29
CA GLY A 125 -18.85 2.61 -6.17
C GLY A 125 -17.95 1.73 -7.05
N ARG A 126 -16.63 1.83 -6.94
CA ARG A 126 -15.66 1.00 -7.68
C ARG A 126 -15.06 -0.06 -6.77
N THR A 127 -15.71 -1.21 -6.70
CA THR A 127 -15.34 -2.34 -5.83
C THR A 127 -14.51 -3.43 -6.53
N HIS A 128 -14.30 -3.32 -7.83
CA HIS A 128 -13.47 -4.24 -8.63
C HIS A 128 -12.95 -3.55 -9.89
N VAL A 129 -12.00 -4.22 -10.55
CA VAL A 129 -11.50 -3.87 -11.89
C VAL A 129 -11.61 -5.11 -12.77
N ASP A 130 -12.44 -5.07 -13.81
CA ASP A 130 -12.52 -6.10 -14.84
C ASP A 130 -11.62 -5.75 -16.02
N TYR A 131 -10.65 -6.60 -16.30
CA TYR A 131 -9.82 -6.57 -17.50
C TYR A 131 -10.39 -7.53 -18.53
N ARG A 132 -10.73 -6.98 -19.69
CA ARG A 132 -11.27 -7.72 -20.83
C ARG A 132 -10.18 -8.47 -21.61
N PRO A 133 -10.57 -9.41 -22.49
CA PRO A 133 -9.63 -10.17 -23.35
C PRO A 133 -8.70 -9.33 -24.21
N ASP A 134 -9.03 -8.08 -24.50
CA ASP A 134 -8.18 -7.13 -25.23
C ASP A 134 -7.23 -6.32 -24.30
N GLY A 135 -7.26 -6.59 -23.01
CA GLY A 135 -6.51 -5.87 -21.99
C GLY A 135 -7.08 -4.48 -21.65
N SER A 136 -8.28 -4.15 -22.12
CA SER A 136 -8.99 -2.94 -21.72
C SER A 136 -9.71 -3.13 -20.39
N ALA A 137 -9.99 -2.02 -19.69
CA ALA A 137 -10.81 -1.98 -18.49
C ALA A 137 -12.06 -1.10 -18.71
N THR A 138 -12.68 -1.26 -19.88
CA THR A 138 -13.84 -0.45 -20.27
C THR A 138 -15.02 -0.69 -19.34
N GLY A 139 -15.48 0.36 -18.67
CA GLY A 139 -16.52 0.29 -17.64
C GLY A 139 -15.97 0.16 -16.21
N SER A 140 -14.72 -0.27 -16.05
CA SER A 140 -14.05 -0.42 -14.76
C SER A 140 -12.93 0.61 -14.53
N ASN A 141 -13.02 1.78 -15.20
CA ASN A 141 -12.09 2.87 -14.93
C ASN A 141 -12.22 3.32 -13.45
N VAL A 142 -11.08 3.42 -12.76
CA VAL A 142 -11.03 3.69 -11.33
C VAL A 142 -9.79 4.49 -10.98
N SER A 143 -9.88 5.28 -9.93
CA SER A 143 -8.73 5.89 -9.28
C SER A 143 -8.58 5.30 -7.88
N PHE A 144 -7.39 4.83 -7.55
CA PHE A 144 -7.01 4.42 -6.21
C PHE A 144 -6.26 5.56 -5.54
N THR A 145 -6.63 5.93 -4.34
CA THR A 145 -5.89 6.86 -3.50
C THR A 145 -5.12 6.06 -2.46
N VAL A 146 -3.82 6.25 -2.43
CA VAL A 146 -2.91 5.64 -1.43
C VAL A 146 -2.44 6.75 -0.50
N CYS A 147 -2.70 6.61 0.77
CA CYS A 147 -2.28 7.54 1.82
C CYS A 147 -1.60 6.82 2.99
N ASP A 148 -0.89 7.58 3.79
CA ASP A 148 -0.22 7.11 5.00
C ASP A 148 -0.30 8.14 6.13
N ARG A 149 0.22 7.80 7.31
CA ARG A 149 0.17 8.64 8.53
C ARG A 149 0.81 10.02 8.40
N ARG A 150 1.44 10.36 7.28
CA ARG A 150 1.97 11.70 7.02
C ARG A 150 0.91 12.70 6.58
N GLY A 151 -0.33 12.24 6.40
CA GLY A 151 -1.50 13.05 6.11
C GLY A 151 -1.85 13.15 4.61
N ALA A 152 -3.00 13.75 4.34
CA ALA A 152 -3.58 13.89 3.01
C ALA A 152 -2.64 14.56 1.98
N GLY A 153 -1.79 15.49 2.42
CA GLY A 153 -0.85 16.20 1.55
C GLY A 153 0.24 15.33 0.92
N THR A 154 0.43 14.09 1.40
CA THR A 154 1.40 13.13 0.84
C THR A 154 0.75 11.98 0.08
N ALA A 155 -0.57 11.99 -0.03
CA ALA A 155 -1.33 10.98 -0.74
C ALA A 155 -0.98 10.97 -2.23
N SER A 156 -1.05 9.81 -2.86
CA SER A 156 -0.82 9.61 -4.28
C SER A 156 -1.96 8.83 -4.91
N ALA A 157 -2.19 9.02 -6.21
CA ALA A 157 -3.21 8.28 -6.91
C ALA A 157 -2.62 7.31 -7.95
N LEU A 158 -3.34 6.20 -8.16
CA LEU A 158 -3.20 5.33 -9.32
C LEU A 158 -4.49 5.41 -10.13
N VAL A 159 -4.38 5.73 -11.39
CA VAL A 159 -5.54 5.90 -12.28
C VAL A 159 -5.51 4.83 -13.35
N ILE A 160 -6.60 4.06 -13.46
CA ILE A 160 -6.83 3.12 -14.56
C ILE A 160 -7.80 3.77 -15.51
N ASN A 161 -7.42 3.90 -16.78
CA ASN A 161 -8.30 4.37 -17.82
C ASN A 161 -8.97 3.20 -18.57
N ASN A 162 -9.93 3.50 -19.44
CA ASN A 162 -10.64 2.48 -20.23
C ASN A 162 -9.71 1.57 -21.06
N ALA A 163 -8.51 2.04 -21.43
CA ALA A 163 -7.51 1.21 -22.10
C ALA A 163 -6.76 0.24 -21.15
N GLY A 164 -7.15 0.17 -19.88
CA GLY A 164 -6.58 -0.73 -18.89
C GLY A 164 -5.16 -0.34 -18.39
N ARG A 165 -4.69 0.86 -18.73
CA ARG A 165 -3.34 1.30 -18.34
C ARG A 165 -3.38 1.96 -16.97
N VAL A 166 -2.47 1.51 -16.11
CA VAL A 166 -2.25 2.13 -14.80
C VAL A 166 -1.29 3.32 -14.96
N ARG A 167 -1.68 4.47 -14.41
CA ARG A 167 -0.84 5.68 -14.35
C ARG A 167 -0.80 6.19 -12.92
N THR A 168 0.34 6.75 -12.53
CA THR A 168 0.44 7.53 -11.29
C THR A 168 -0.13 8.93 -11.53
N GLY A 169 -0.86 9.44 -10.56
CA GLY A 169 -1.44 10.78 -10.56
C GLY A 169 -1.50 11.36 -9.16
N GLU A 170 -2.13 12.51 -9.04
CA GLU A 170 -2.46 13.14 -7.78
C GLU A 170 -3.94 12.89 -7.47
N PRO A 171 -4.30 12.57 -6.22
CA PRO A 171 -5.69 12.43 -5.83
C PRO A 171 -6.36 13.81 -5.75
N THR A 172 -7.68 13.84 -5.86
CA THR A 172 -8.43 15.05 -5.49
C THR A 172 -8.32 15.30 -3.98
N ALA A 173 -8.46 16.56 -3.54
CA ALA A 173 -8.42 16.88 -2.12
C ALA A 173 -9.46 16.09 -1.31
N ALA A 174 -10.66 15.88 -1.86
CA ALA A 174 -11.69 15.08 -1.24
C ALA A 174 -11.29 13.60 -1.08
N ALA A 175 -10.68 13.00 -2.12
CA ALA A 175 -10.22 11.61 -2.06
C ALA A 175 -9.05 11.44 -1.07
N ALA A 176 -8.14 12.41 -1.01
CA ALA A 176 -7.04 12.39 -0.04
C ALA A 176 -7.55 12.50 1.41
N ALA A 177 -8.53 13.38 1.68
CA ALA A 177 -9.15 13.53 3.00
C ALA A 177 -9.95 12.28 3.39
N ALA A 178 -10.70 11.68 2.47
CA ALA A 178 -11.42 10.43 2.72
C ALA A 178 -10.47 9.28 3.09
N CYS A 179 -9.33 9.20 2.40
CA CYS A 179 -8.30 8.20 2.67
C CYS A 179 -7.68 8.38 4.06
N GLU A 180 -7.41 9.63 4.48
CA GLU A 180 -6.92 9.94 5.83
C GLU A 180 -7.94 9.54 6.91
N THR A 181 -9.22 9.79 6.68
CA THR A 181 -10.29 9.41 7.62
C THR A 181 -10.32 7.90 7.89
N VAL A 182 -10.06 7.06 6.88
CA VAL A 182 -9.98 5.60 7.05
C VAL A 182 -8.77 5.19 7.89
N LEU A 183 -7.65 5.91 7.80
CA LEU A 183 -6.48 5.67 8.66
C LEU A 183 -6.76 5.99 10.12
N ASP A 184 -7.54 7.05 10.38
CA ASP A 184 -7.86 7.49 11.74
C ASP A 184 -8.95 6.63 12.38
N ASN A 185 -9.76 5.94 11.59
CA ASN A 185 -10.90 5.15 12.05
C ASN A 185 -10.95 3.75 11.37
N PRO A 186 -9.92 2.89 11.59
CA PRO A 186 -9.84 1.59 10.96
C PRO A 186 -10.92 0.63 11.50
N GLY A 187 -12.07 0.57 10.86
CA GLY A 187 -13.18 -0.32 11.23
C GLY A 187 -14.52 0.39 11.46
N ALA A 188 -14.71 1.59 10.91
CA ALA A 188 -16.01 2.26 10.88
C ALA A 188 -16.91 1.64 9.81
#